data_c89793843cb3c84e0c01ad2f5142a963
#
_entry.id   c89793843cb3c84e0c01ad2f5142a963
#
_cell.length_a   1.000
_cell.length_b   1.000
_cell.length_c   1.000
_cell.angle_alpha   90.00
_cell.angle_beta   90.00
_cell.angle_gamma   90.00
#
_symmetry.space_group_name_H-M   'P 1'
#
loop_
_entity.id
_entity.type
_entity.pdbx_description
1 polymer ?
#
loop_
_entity_poly.entity_id
_entity_poly.type
_entity_poly.pdbx_seq_one_letter_code
_entity_poly.pdbx_strand_id
1 'polypeptide(L)'
;MSGWQTLFYKEVLRFWKVAFQTIAAPVLTSVLYMLIFGHVLEDHVKVYDQVPYTAFLLPGLMMMSVLQNAFANSSSSLVQSKIMGNLVFVLLAPLSHWSWFVAYVGSSIVRGLAVGSGVFLITGWMVHIDFVYPLWILAFAVMGAAMLGALGVIAGLWAEKFDQMAAFQNFIIMPMTFLSGVFYSIHSLPTFWQQLSHFNPFFYMIDGFRYGFFGQSDVSPWMSLAVVATALLAVSAVALHMLRTGYKIRN
;
A
#
# COMPACT_ATOMS: atom_id res chain seq x y z
N MET A 1 -4.30 5.69 -28.91
CA MET A 1 -3.88 5.11 -27.59
C MET A 1 -4.15 3.61 -27.63
N SER A 2 -3.25 2.79 -27.12
CA SER A 2 -3.52 1.35 -26.99
C SER A 2 -4.60 1.13 -25.89
N GLY A 3 -5.36 0.05 -25.98
CA GLY A 3 -6.49 -0.16 -25.05
C GLY A 3 -6.11 -0.18 -23.56
N TRP A 4 -4.91 -0.69 -23.20
CA TRP A 4 -4.44 -0.67 -21.81
C TRP A 4 -4.13 0.75 -21.33
N GLN A 5 -3.63 1.64 -22.21
CA GLN A 5 -3.39 3.05 -21.85
C GLN A 5 -4.70 3.78 -21.57
N THR A 6 -5.74 3.51 -22.34
CA THR A 6 -7.06 4.09 -22.12
C THR A 6 -7.65 3.63 -20.80
N LEU A 7 -7.53 2.34 -20.46
CA LEU A 7 -7.97 1.81 -19.19
C LEU A 7 -7.18 2.39 -18.01
N PHE A 8 -5.86 2.45 -18.13
CA PHE A 8 -4.99 3.08 -17.13
C PHE A 8 -5.37 4.55 -16.90
N TYR A 9 -5.52 5.32 -17.96
CA TYR A 9 -5.89 6.73 -17.88
C TYR A 9 -7.27 6.92 -17.23
N LYS A 10 -8.25 6.09 -17.59
CA LYS A 10 -9.57 6.07 -16.93
C LYS A 10 -9.45 5.85 -15.42
N GLU A 11 -8.63 4.89 -14.99
CA GLU A 11 -8.43 4.59 -13.57
C GLU A 11 -7.71 5.73 -12.82
N VAL A 12 -6.72 6.36 -13.44
CA VAL A 12 -6.04 7.54 -12.89
C VAL A 12 -7.01 8.71 -12.78
N LEU A 13 -7.81 9.00 -13.83
CA LEU A 13 -8.81 10.07 -13.79
C LEU A 13 -9.88 9.82 -12.72
N ARG A 14 -10.25 8.57 -12.48
CA ARG A 14 -11.26 8.21 -11.49
C ARG A 14 -10.86 8.69 -10.09
N PHE A 15 -9.64 8.40 -9.64
CA PHE A 15 -9.19 8.87 -8.34
C PHE A 15 -8.84 10.36 -8.35
N TRP A 16 -8.37 10.90 -9.48
CA TRP A 16 -8.01 12.31 -9.57
C TRP A 16 -9.20 13.23 -9.37
N LYS A 17 -10.37 12.85 -9.86
CA LYS A 17 -11.63 13.60 -9.64
C LYS A 17 -11.99 13.75 -8.16
N VAL A 18 -11.52 12.87 -7.31
CA VAL A 18 -11.73 12.88 -5.86
C VAL A 18 -10.39 12.99 -5.10
N ALA A 19 -9.34 13.51 -5.76
CA ALA A 19 -7.97 13.55 -5.23
C ALA A 19 -7.89 14.28 -3.89
N PHE A 20 -8.58 15.40 -3.75
CA PHE A 20 -8.60 16.14 -2.48
C PHE A 20 -9.05 15.25 -1.32
N GLN A 21 -10.20 14.60 -1.45
CA GLN A 21 -10.73 13.71 -0.41
C GLN A 21 -9.82 12.48 -0.20
N THR A 22 -9.27 11.94 -1.28
CA THR A 22 -8.42 10.75 -1.26
C THR A 22 -7.08 11.01 -0.57
N ILE A 23 -6.52 12.22 -0.69
CA ILE A 23 -5.25 12.62 -0.10
C ILE A 23 -5.45 13.25 1.29
N ALA A 24 -6.44 14.12 1.44
CA ALA A 24 -6.66 14.86 2.69
C ALA A 24 -6.97 13.94 3.88
N ALA A 25 -7.75 12.88 3.68
CA ALA A 25 -8.10 11.98 4.78
C ALA A 25 -6.87 11.22 5.36
N PRO A 26 -6.03 10.54 4.56
CA PRO A 26 -4.79 9.95 5.06
C PRO A 26 -3.81 10.95 5.65
N VAL A 27 -3.71 12.15 5.06
CA VAL A 27 -2.86 13.23 5.59
C VAL A 27 -3.33 13.66 6.97
N LEU A 28 -4.62 13.94 7.13
CA LEU A 28 -5.20 14.31 8.43
C LEU A 28 -4.96 13.23 9.48
N THR A 29 -5.19 11.96 9.12
CA THR A 29 -4.95 10.82 10.01
C THR A 29 -3.47 10.73 10.40
N SER A 30 -2.54 10.91 9.46
CA SER A 30 -1.10 10.87 9.74
C SER A 30 -0.66 12.04 10.63
N VAL A 31 -1.18 13.24 10.39
CA VAL A 31 -0.92 14.41 11.25
C VAL A 31 -1.42 14.15 12.68
N LEU A 32 -2.63 13.61 12.84
CA LEU A 32 -3.16 13.26 14.15
C LEU A 32 -2.32 12.19 14.85
N TYR A 33 -1.90 11.15 14.15
CA TYR A 33 -1.00 10.13 14.71
C TYR A 33 0.33 10.73 15.13
N MET A 34 0.94 11.59 14.32
CA MET A 34 2.20 12.25 14.68
C MET A 34 2.04 13.20 15.89
N LEU A 35 0.96 13.97 15.95
CA LEU A 35 0.70 14.86 17.08
C LEU A 35 0.46 14.09 18.38
N ILE A 36 -0.37 13.03 18.32
CA ILE A 36 -0.73 12.27 19.53
C ILE A 36 0.44 11.40 19.97
N PHE A 37 0.92 10.51 19.10
CA PHE A 37 1.95 9.55 19.47
C PHE A 37 3.34 10.19 19.55
N GLY A 38 3.65 11.16 18.69
CA GLY A 38 4.88 11.92 18.76
C GLY A 38 5.01 12.62 20.09
N HIS A 39 4.00 13.41 20.48
CA HIS A 39 4.05 14.16 21.73
C HIS A 39 3.99 13.29 22.99
N VAL A 40 3.21 12.22 22.97
CA VAL A 40 3.03 11.34 24.17
C VAL A 40 4.20 10.39 24.37
N LEU A 41 4.82 9.89 23.29
CA LEU A 41 5.80 8.80 23.35
C LEU A 41 7.25 9.26 23.11
N GLU A 42 7.49 10.47 22.65
CA GLU A 42 8.82 10.94 22.26
C GLU A 42 9.85 10.85 23.41
N ASP A 43 9.43 11.17 24.63
CA ASP A 43 10.28 11.10 25.82
C ASP A 43 10.43 9.68 26.40
N HIS A 44 9.57 8.75 26.00
CA HIS A 44 9.45 7.42 26.60
C HIS A 44 9.93 6.29 25.70
N VAL A 45 9.95 6.50 24.38
CA VAL A 45 10.26 5.43 23.39
C VAL A 45 11.42 5.87 22.52
N LYS A 46 12.55 5.20 22.67
CA LYS A 46 13.68 5.27 21.73
C LYS A 46 13.64 4.01 20.87
N VAL A 47 13.50 4.15 19.56
CA VAL A 47 13.40 3.01 18.64
C VAL A 47 14.75 2.71 18.03
N TYR A 48 15.47 3.73 17.57
CA TYR A 48 16.88 3.67 17.17
C TYR A 48 17.63 4.72 17.97
N ASP A 49 18.83 4.43 18.46
CA ASP A 49 19.56 5.22 19.47
C ASP A 49 19.66 6.74 19.20
N GLN A 50 19.55 7.16 17.92
CA GLN A 50 19.68 8.56 17.51
C GLN A 50 18.47 9.11 16.75
N VAL A 51 17.40 8.32 16.54
CA VAL A 51 16.23 8.72 15.77
C VAL A 51 15.09 9.11 16.72
N PRO A 52 14.61 10.37 16.69
CA PRO A 52 13.42 10.77 17.45
C PRO A 52 12.22 9.92 17.05
N TYR A 53 11.34 9.61 17.99
CA TYR A 53 10.19 8.75 17.73
C TYR A 53 9.24 9.33 16.65
N THR A 54 9.07 10.64 16.62
CA THR A 54 8.32 11.34 15.57
C THR A 54 8.91 11.12 14.17
N ALA A 55 10.26 11.15 14.06
CA ALA A 55 10.95 10.86 12.81
C ALA A 55 10.75 9.40 12.38
N PHE A 56 10.80 8.46 13.33
CA PHE A 56 10.54 7.04 13.08
C PHE A 56 9.12 6.76 12.58
N LEU A 57 8.12 7.48 13.11
CA LEU A 57 6.72 7.31 12.73
C LEU A 57 6.44 7.69 11.27
N LEU A 58 7.05 8.77 10.78
CA LEU A 58 6.69 9.36 9.50
C LEU A 58 6.83 8.38 8.31
N PRO A 59 7.95 7.69 8.07
CA PRO A 59 8.02 6.69 7.01
C PRO A 59 7.01 5.55 7.16
N GLY A 60 6.75 5.12 8.39
CA GLY A 60 5.73 4.11 8.69
C GLY A 60 4.33 4.55 8.26
N LEU A 61 3.91 5.75 8.64
CA LEU A 61 2.62 6.34 8.27
C LEU A 61 2.51 6.62 6.77
N MET A 62 3.60 7.08 6.14
CA MET A 62 3.65 7.24 4.69
C MET A 62 3.39 5.91 3.99
N MET A 63 4.15 4.87 4.36
CA MET A 63 4.03 3.56 3.71
C MET A 63 2.67 2.92 4.00
N MET A 64 2.14 3.02 5.21
CA MET A 64 0.77 2.60 5.55
C MET A 64 -0.25 3.25 4.61
N SER A 65 -0.13 4.55 4.39
CA SER A 65 -1.03 5.30 3.51
C SER A 65 -0.90 4.87 2.05
N VAL A 66 0.33 4.62 1.57
CA VAL A 66 0.60 4.07 0.22
C VAL A 66 -0.08 2.73 0.04
N LEU A 67 0.13 1.80 0.96
CA LEU A 67 -0.40 0.42 0.89
C LEU A 67 -1.93 0.40 0.87
N GLN A 68 -2.57 1.10 1.81
CA GLN A 68 -4.03 1.15 1.93
C GLN A 68 -4.68 1.79 0.71
N ASN A 69 -4.11 2.88 0.18
CA ASN A 69 -4.66 3.56 -0.98
C ASN A 69 -4.41 2.81 -2.29
N ALA A 70 -3.30 2.13 -2.43
CA ALA A 70 -3.05 1.25 -3.57
C ALA A 70 -4.04 0.08 -3.61
N PHE A 71 -4.30 -0.58 -2.47
CA PHE A 71 -5.34 -1.61 -2.33
C PHE A 71 -6.73 -1.07 -2.69
N ALA A 72 -7.11 0.07 -2.08
CA ALA A 72 -8.42 0.67 -2.29
C ALA A 72 -8.65 1.10 -3.75
N ASN A 73 -7.61 1.44 -4.50
CA ASN A 73 -7.75 1.86 -5.90
C ASN A 73 -8.35 0.76 -6.77
N SER A 74 -7.69 -0.37 -6.88
CA SER A 74 -8.12 -1.48 -7.74
C SER A 74 -9.35 -2.19 -7.19
N SER A 75 -9.42 -2.45 -5.88
CA SER A 75 -10.55 -3.15 -5.26
C SER A 75 -11.86 -2.38 -5.42
N SER A 76 -11.88 -1.08 -5.08
CA SER A 76 -13.09 -0.27 -5.21
C SER A 76 -13.52 -0.08 -6.66
N SER A 77 -12.58 0.08 -7.60
CA SER A 77 -12.89 0.22 -9.01
C SER A 77 -13.59 -1.01 -9.57
N LEU A 78 -13.07 -2.20 -9.29
CA LEU A 78 -13.64 -3.46 -9.78
C LEU A 78 -15.01 -3.73 -9.17
N VAL A 79 -15.17 -3.57 -7.85
CA VAL A 79 -16.46 -3.77 -7.18
C VAL A 79 -17.50 -2.77 -7.69
N GLN A 80 -17.13 -1.49 -7.81
CA GLN A 80 -18.03 -0.47 -8.36
C GLN A 80 -18.43 -0.78 -9.79
N SER A 81 -17.51 -1.22 -10.64
CA SER A 81 -17.81 -1.58 -12.03
C SER A 81 -18.75 -2.78 -12.14
N LYS A 82 -18.65 -3.75 -11.21
CA LYS A 82 -19.60 -4.87 -11.13
C LYS A 82 -21.01 -4.41 -10.73
N ILE A 83 -21.11 -3.63 -9.65
CA ILE A 83 -22.39 -3.16 -9.12
C ILE A 83 -23.14 -2.26 -10.13
N MET A 84 -22.39 -1.41 -10.85
CA MET A 84 -22.96 -0.52 -11.87
C MET A 84 -23.22 -1.21 -13.23
N GLY A 85 -22.82 -2.47 -13.39
CA GLY A 85 -22.94 -3.18 -14.67
C GLY A 85 -21.94 -2.71 -15.75
N ASN A 86 -21.07 -1.75 -15.45
CA ASN A 86 -20.12 -1.16 -16.41
C ASN A 86 -18.96 -2.09 -16.76
N LEU A 87 -18.79 -3.17 -16.00
CA LEU A 87 -17.72 -4.14 -16.24
C LEU A 87 -17.86 -4.80 -17.62
N VAL A 88 -19.09 -4.98 -18.09
CA VAL A 88 -19.39 -5.56 -19.41
C VAL A 88 -18.72 -4.76 -20.54
N PHE A 89 -18.74 -3.41 -20.48
CA PHE A 89 -18.11 -2.57 -21.51
C PHE A 89 -16.58 -2.74 -21.54
N VAL A 90 -15.95 -3.00 -20.41
CA VAL A 90 -14.51 -3.25 -20.34
C VAL A 90 -14.20 -4.68 -20.85
N LEU A 91 -15.11 -5.66 -20.63
CA LEU A 91 -14.99 -7.01 -21.12
C LEU A 91 -15.17 -7.13 -22.64
N LEU A 92 -16.00 -6.28 -23.23
CA LEU A 92 -16.21 -6.23 -24.70
C LEU A 92 -15.01 -5.61 -25.42
N ALA A 93 -14.16 -4.85 -24.73
CA ALA A 93 -12.93 -4.35 -25.32
C ALA A 93 -11.92 -5.49 -25.53
N PRO A 94 -11.18 -5.53 -26.66
CA PRO A 94 -10.19 -6.57 -26.96
C PRO A 94 -8.92 -6.37 -26.12
N LEU A 95 -9.04 -6.49 -24.80
CA LEU A 95 -7.96 -6.32 -23.84
C LEU A 95 -7.46 -7.68 -23.35
N SER A 96 -6.14 -7.85 -23.35
CA SER A 96 -5.53 -9.03 -22.73
C SER A 96 -5.60 -8.94 -21.20
N HIS A 97 -5.54 -10.09 -20.52
CA HIS A 97 -5.47 -10.13 -19.05
C HIS A 97 -4.25 -9.35 -18.50
N TRP A 98 -3.13 -9.32 -19.23
CA TRP A 98 -1.97 -8.49 -18.91
C TRP A 98 -2.28 -6.99 -19.00
N SER A 99 -3.02 -6.56 -20.02
CA SER A 99 -3.45 -5.17 -20.17
C SER A 99 -4.32 -4.70 -19.01
N TRP A 100 -5.21 -5.56 -18.54
CA TRP A 100 -6.01 -5.31 -17.34
C TRP A 100 -5.14 -5.18 -16.10
N PHE A 101 -4.28 -6.16 -15.87
CA PHE A 101 -3.39 -6.19 -14.72
C PHE A 101 -2.53 -4.93 -14.64
N VAL A 102 -1.82 -4.60 -15.74
CA VAL A 102 -0.95 -3.42 -15.79
C VAL A 102 -1.72 -2.11 -15.59
N ALA A 103 -2.94 -1.99 -16.14
CA ALA A 103 -3.74 -0.79 -15.98
C ALA A 103 -4.21 -0.59 -14.53
N TYR A 104 -4.73 -1.63 -13.88
CA TYR A 104 -5.21 -1.55 -12.50
C TYR A 104 -4.06 -1.40 -11.50
N VAL A 105 -3.03 -2.21 -11.60
CA VAL A 105 -1.87 -2.13 -10.68
C VAL A 105 -1.08 -0.84 -10.90
N GLY A 106 -0.85 -0.45 -12.15
CA GLY A 106 -0.18 0.81 -12.47
C GLY A 106 -0.91 2.03 -11.91
N SER A 107 -2.23 2.11 -12.07
CA SER A 107 -3.02 3.20 -11.48
C SER A 107 -3.02 3.16 -9.94
N SER A 108 -2.94 1.98 -9.34
CA SER A 108 -2.80 1.81 -7.89
C SER A 108 -1.46 2.34 -7.37
N ILE A 109 -0.38 2.10 -8.12
CA ILE A 109 0.94 2.67 -7.82
C ILE A 109 0.86 4.21 -7.85
N VAL A 110 0.30 4.78 -8.93
CA VAL A 110 0.17 6.25 -9.05
C VAL A 110 -0.62 6.84 -7.89
N ARG A 111 -1.77 6.24 -7.53
CA ARG A 111 -2.57 6.70 -6.40
C ARG A 111 -1.85 6.53 -5.07
N GLY A 112 -1.24 5.38 -4.82
CA GLY A 112 -0.49 5.12 -3.59
C GLY A 112 0.64 6.13 -3.39
N LEU A 113 1.46 6.34 -4.43
CA LEU A 113 2.57 7.30 -4.39
C LEU A 113 2.06 8.74 -4.22
N ALA A 114 0.98 9.14 -4.90
CA ALA A 114 0.39 10.47 -4.74
C ALA A 114 -0.06 10.72 -3.29
N VAL A 115 -0.69 9.73 -2.65
CA VAL A 115 -1.10 9.84 -1.25
C VAL A 115 0.09 9.86 -0.30
N GLY A 116 1.07 8.96 -0.48
CA GLY A 116 2.30 8.95 0.33
C GLY A 116 3.09 10.26 0.22
N SER A 117 3.19 10.81 -1.00
CA SER A 117 3.80 12.13 -1.22
C SER A 117 2.99 13.25 -0.54
N GLY A 118 1.66 13.19 -0.57
CA GLY A 118 0.79 14.14 0.13
C GLY A 118 1.00 14.10 1.64
N VAL A 119 1.12 12.90 2.23
CA VAL A 119 1.47 12.73 3.66
C VAL A 119 2.83 13.37 3.93
N PHE A 120 3.85 13.05 3.13
CA PHE A 120 5.20 13.60 3.30
C PHE A 120 5.22 15.14 3.20
N LEU A 121 4.57 15.73 2.20
CA LEU A 121 4.57 17.18 1.98
C LEU A 121 3.96 17.96 3.16
N ILE A 122 2.98 17.38 3.84
CA ILE A 122 2.31 18.05 4.98
C ILE A 122 2.98 17.72 6.30
N THR A 123 3.55 16.53 6.49
CA THR A 123 4.13 16.14 7.79
C THR A 123 5.66 16.20 7.82
N GLY A 124 6.31 16.19 6.68
CA GLY A 124 7.77 16.18 6.59
C GLY A 124 8.46 17.46 7.12
N TRP A 125 7.76 18.59 7.14
CA TRP A 125 8.28 19.82 7.77
C TRP A 125 8.22 19.81 9.29
N MET A 126 7.46 18.88 9.89
CA MET A 126 7.36 18.75 11.35
C MET A 126 8.58 18.03 11.95
N VAL A 127 9.35 17.33 11.12
CA VAL A 127 10.43 16.45 11.56
C VAL A 127 11.62 16.57 10.62
N HIS A 128 12.83 16.62 11.18
CA HIS A 128 14.04 16.55 10.36
C HIS A 128 14.27 15.12 9.92
N ILE A 129 14.25 14.88 8.60
CA ILE A 129 14.43 13.56 8.00
C ILE A 129 15.52 13.61 6.94
N ASP A 130 16.43 12.65 7.02
CA ASP A 130 17.46 12.40 6.02
C ASP A 130 16.94 11.42 4.94
N PHE A 131 17.48 11.52 3.73
CA PHE A 131 17.24 10.60 2.64
C PHE A 131 18.54 9.86 2.33
N VAL A 132 18.85 8.85 3.14
CA VAL A 132 20.14 8.14 3.04
C VAL A 132 20.21 7.33 1.74
N TYR A 133 19.14 6.60 1.40
CA TYR A 133 19.06 5.76 0.21
C TYR A 133 17.76 6.01 -0.57
N PRO A 134 17.65 7.09 -1.40
CA PRO A 134 16.41 7.44 -2.10
C PRO A 134 15.87 6.35 -3.03
N LEU A 135 16.76 5.57 -3.65
CA LEU A 135 16.36 4.46 -4.53
C LEU A 135 15.65 3.35 -3.77
N TRP A 136 16.04 3.08 -2.49
CA TRP A 136 15.33 2.13 -1.63
C TRP A 136 13.93 2.63 -1.29
N ILE A 137 13.78 3.91 -0.97
CA ILE A 137 12.49 4.54 -0.72
C ILE A 137 11.56 4.33 -1.92
N LEU A 138 12.03 4.68 -3.12
CA LEU A 138 11.24 4.54 -4.32
C LEU A 138 10.91 3.06 -4.63
N ALA A 139 11.90 2.17 -4.53
CA ALA A 139 11.73 0.76 -4.81
C ALA A 139 10.66 0.13 -3.90
N PHE A 140 10.75 0.33 -2.59
CA PHE A 140 9.79 -0.23 -1.64
C PHE A 140 8.41 0.41 -1.76
N ALA A 141 8.32 1.72 -2.00
CA ALA A 141 7.05 2.39 -2.25
C ALA A 141 6.33 1.83 -3.49
N VAL A 142 7.07 1.65 -4.60
CA VAL A 142 6.51 1.09 -5.85
C VAL A 142 6.15 -0.37 -5.68
N MET A 143 7.03 -1.20 -5.09
CA MET A 143 6.77 -2.64 -4.91
C MET A 143 5.60 -2.88 -3.94
N GLY A 144 5.53 -2.14 -2.83
CA GLY A 144 4.43 -2.21 -1.89
C GLY A 144 3.11 -1.78 -2.51
N ALA A 145 3.09 -0.65 -3.23
CA ALA A 145 1.91 -0.20 -3.96
C ALA A 145 1.48 -1.19 -5.04
N ALA A 146 2.43 -1.80 -5.77
CA ALA A 146 2.14 -2.82 -6.77
C ALA A 146 1.52 -4.07 -6.14
N MET A 147 2.09 -4.56 -5.04
CA MET A 147 1.58 -5.74 -4.34
C MET A 147 0.17 -5.50 -3.80
N LEU A 148 -0.05 -4.37 -3.13
CA LEU A 148 -1.38 -4.05 -2.60
C LEU A 148 -2.38 -3.71 -3.72
N GLY A 149 -1.95 -3.13 -4.82
CA GLY A 149 -2.74 -2.98 -6.04
C GLY A 149 -3.17 -4.33 -6.62
N ALA A 150 -2.27 -5.31 -6.67
CA ALA A 150 -2.56 -6.68 -7.12
C ALA A 150 -3.50 -7.42 -6.15
N LEU A 151 -3.28 -7.29 -4.82
CA LEU A 151 -4.23 -7.78 -3.81
C LEU A 151 -5.60 -7.12 -3.94
N GLY A 152 -5.65 -5.84 -4.25
CA GLY A 152 -6.88 -5.12 -4.54
C GLY A 152 -7.60 -5.65 -5.80
N VAL A 153 -6.86 -6.07 -6.82
CA VAL A 153 -7.46 -6.77 -7.97
C VAL A 153 -8.08 -8.10 -7.54
N ILE A 154 -7.39 -8.92 -6.75
CA ILE A 154 -7.90 -10.20 -6.23
C ILE A 154 -9.18 -9.96 -5.41
N ALA A 155 -9.13 -9.04 -4.44
CA ALA A 155 -10.27 -8.69 -3.60
C ALA A 155 -11.46 -8.15 -4.42
N GLY A 156 -11.20 -7.28 -5.41
CA GLY A 156 -12.21 -6.71 -6.28
C GLY A 156 -12.83 -7.73 -7.24
N LEU A 157 -12.07 -8.75 -7.67
CA LEU A 157 -12.61 -9.89 -8.44
C LEU A 157 -13.45 -10.81 -7.56
N TRP A 158 -13.03 -11.06 -6.33
CA TRP A 158 -13.73 -11.94 -5.40
C TRP A 158 -15.02 -11.31 -4.86
N ALA A 159 -14.97 -10.03 -4.48
CA ALA A 159 -16.09 -9.33 -3.87
C ALA A 159 -17.19 -8.98 -4.90
N GLU A 160 -18.44 -9.17 -4.50
CA GLU A 160 -19.65 -8.82 -5.27
C GLU A 160 -20.34 -7.56 -4.72
N LYS A 161 -20.06 -7.25 -3.44
CA LYS A 161 -20.62 -6.10 -2.71
C LYS A 161 -19.53 -5.32 -1.99
N PHE A 162 -19.78 -4.04 -1.73
CA PHE A 162 -18.84 -3.21 -0.96
C PHE A 162 -18.56 -3.75 0.44
N ASP A 163 -19.55 -4.38 1.10
CA ASP A 163 -19.37 -4.95 2.44
C ASP A 163 -18.34 -6.08 2.46
N GLN A 164 -18.30 -6.92 1.42
CA GLN A 164 -17.29 -7.97 1.29
C GLN A 164 -15.88 -7.39 1.08
N MET A 165 -15.77 -6.33 0.28
CA MET A 165 -14.51 -5.61 0.11
C MET A 165 -14.05 -4.96 1.43
N ALA A 166 -14.98 -4.33 2.17
CA ALA A 166 -14.71 -3.75 3.47
C ALA A 166 -14.28 -4.81 4.49
N ALA A 167 -14.91 -5.99 4.47
CA ALA A 167 -14.50 -7.12 5.31
C ALA A 167 -13.05 -7.55 4.99
N PHE A 168 -12.69 -7.67 3.71
CA PHE A 168 -11.31 -8.00 3.32
C PHE A 168 -10.32 -6.94 3.85
N GLN A 169 -10.66 -5.68 3.71
CA GLN A 169 -9.83 -4.59 4.21
C GLN A 169 -9.68 -4.62 5.73
N ASN A 170 -10.79 -4.79 6.47
CA ASN A 170 -10.79 -4.70 7.93
C ASN A 170 -10.23 -5.94 8.62
N PHE A 171 -10.43 -7.14 8.05
CA PHE A 171 -10.01 -8.40 8.68
C PHE A 171 -8.65 -8.91 8.16
N ILE A 172 -8.17 -8.45 7.01
CA ILE A 172 -6.88 -8.88 6.46
C ILE A 172 -5.90 -7.71 6.39
N ILE A 173 -6.21 -6.66 5.61
CA ILE A 173 -5.26 -5.58 5.34
C ILE A 173 -4.93 -4.79 6.61
N MET A 174 -5.93 -4.41 7.39
CA MET A 174 -5.74 -3.60 8.60
C MET A 174 -4.92 -4.34 9.68
N PRO A 175 -5.23 -5.59 10.08
CA PRO A 175 -4.42 -6.31 11.05
C PRO A 175 -2.97 -6.53 10.58
N MET A 176 -2.76 -6.88 9.30
CA MET A 176 -1.42 -7.03 8.74
C MET A 176 -0.65 -5.70 8.76
N THR A 177 -1.33 -4.58 8.51
CA THR A 177 -0.72 -3.24 8.58
C THR A 177 -0.33 -2.87 10.01
N PHE A 178 -1.17 -3.15 11.00
CA PHE A 178 -0.85 -2.88 12.41
C PHE A 178 0.31 -3.74 12.93
N LEU A 179 0.41 -5.00 12.48
CA LEU A 179 1.50 -5.92 12.81
C LEU A 179 2.76 -5.72 11.98
N SER A 180 2.83 -4.66 11.19
CA SER A 180 3.95 -4.41 10.28
C SER A 180 5.01 -3.45 10.82
N GLY A 181 4.93 -3.05 12.10
CA GLY A 181 5.93 -2.16 12.69
C GLY A 181 5.78 -0.69 12.30
N VAL A 182 4.60 -0.21 11.88
CA VAL A 182 4.35 1.22 11.62
C VAL A 182 4.69 2.07 12.83
N PHE A 183 4.23 1.63 14.00
CA PHE A 183 4.27 2.39 15.27
C PHE A 183 5.39 1.95 16.21
N TYR A 184 6.11 0.89 15.91
CA TYR A 184 7.12 0.29 16.80
C TYR A 184 8.17 -0.46 15.98
N SER A 185 9.35 -0.70 16.56
CA SER A 185 10.30 -1.69 16.05
C SER A 185 9.88 -3.08 16.48
N ILE A 186 10.09 -4.09 15.63
CA ILE A 186 9.77 -5.47 15.93
C ILE A 186 10.45 -5.97 17.22
N HIS A 187 11.62 -5.43 17.54
CA HIS A 187 12.38 -5.78 18.73
C HIS A 187 11.71 -5.38 20.04
N SER A 188 10.76 -4.42 20.01
CA SER A 188 9.98 -4.01 21.19
C SER A 188 8.82 -4.96 21.53
N LEU A 189 8.49 -5.90 20.62
CA LEU A 189 7.40 -6.85 20.82
C LEU A 189 7.82 -8.07 21.65
N PRO A 190 6.87 -8.73 22.38
CA PRO A 190 7.07 -10.08 22.90
C PRO A 190 7.39 -11.09 21.78
N THR A 191 8.19 -12.12 22.09
CA THR A 191 8.76 -13.09 21.12
C THR A 191 7.70 -13.71 20.19
N PHE A 192 6.51 -14.01 20.70
CA PHE A 192 5.40 -14.56 19.91
C PHE A 192 5.00 -13.60 18.77
N TRP A 193 4.83 -12.32 19.07
CA TRP A 193 4.44 -11.30 18.09
C TRP A 193 5.56 -10.98 17.11
N GLN A 194 6.84 -11.05 17.56
CA GLN A 194 7.99 -10.94 16.67
C GLN A 194 7.95 -12.04 15.60
N GLN A 195 7.77 -13.30 16.02
CA GLN A 195 7.68 -14.42 15.09
C GLN A 195 6.51 -14.25 14.09
N LEU A 196 5.34 -13.84 14.59
CA LEU A 196 4.18 -13.61 13.72
C LEU A 196 4.43 -12.49 12.70
N SER A 197 5.10 -11.40 13.11
CA SER A 197 5.46 -10.30 12.22
C SER A 197 6.44 -10.73 11.11
N HIS A 198 7.32 -11.69 11.36
CA HIS A 198 8.21 -12.22 10.33
C HIS A 198 7.49 -12.98 9.20
N PHE A 199 6.27 -13.47 9.43
CA PHE A 199 5.44 -14.03 8.35
C PHE A 199 4.64 -12.97 7.59
N ASN A 200 4.67 -11.72 8.05
CA ASN A 200 3.92 -10.62 7.47
C ASN A 200 4.75 -9.87 6.41
N PRO A 201 4.45 -9.96 5.11
CA PRO A 201 5.20 -9.24 4.09
C PRO A 201 5.10 -7.71 4.22
N PHE A 202 4.06 -7.18 4.89
CA PHE A 202 3.90 -5.75 5.12
C PHE A 202 4.97 -5.21 6.07
N PHE A 203 5.44 -6.04 7.03
CA PHE A 203 6.58 -5.69 7.89
C PHE A 203 7.83 -5.37 7.04
N TYR A 204 8.17 -6.26 6.11
CA TYR A 204 9.34 -6.05 5.25
C TYR A 204 9.20 -4.86 4.30
N MET A 205 7.96 -4.53 3.88
CA MET A 205 7.73 -3.32 3.07
C MET A 205 8.03 -2.05 3.86
N ILE A 206 7.57 -1.98 5.11
CA ILE A 206 7.75 -0.80 5.96
C ILE A 206 9.18 -0.69 6.45
N ASP A 207 9.78 -1.79 6.87
CA ASP A 207 11.16 -1.85 7.32
C ASP A 207 12.14 -1.45 6.21
N GLY A 208 12.01 -2.04 5.02
CA GLY A 208 12.84 -1.68 3.87
C GLY A 208 12.62 -0.24 3.37
N PHE A 209 11.39 0.27 3.44
CA PHE A 209 11.10 1.66 3.13
C PHE A 209 11.76 2.60 4.13
N ARG A 210 11.71 2.28 5.43
CA ARG A 210 12.34 3.02 6.54
C ARG A 210 13.86 3.02 6.42
N TYR A 211 14.47 1.90 6.02
CA TYR A 211 15.90 1.82 5.75
C TYR A 211 16.38 2.89 4.76
N GLY A 212 15.56 3.22 3.78
CA GLY A 212 15.87 4.26 2.80
C GLY A 212 16.03 5.66 3.41
N PHE A 213 15.36 5.94 4.54
CA PHE A 213 15.45 7.21 5.24
C PHE A 213 16.62 7.24 6.23
N PHE A 214 16.78 6.21 7.06
CA PHE A 214 17.70 6.25 8.20
C PHE A 214 18.97 5.42 7.99
N GLY A 215 19.05 4.59 6.96
CA GLY A 215 20.13 3.60 6.82
C GLY A 215 20.13 2.52 7.90
N GLN A 216 19.07 2.45 8.72
CA GLN A 216 18.86 1.47 9.78
C GLN A 216 17.55 0.72 9.54
N SER A 217 17.52 -0.56 9.90
CA SER A 217 16.37 -1.43 9.72
C SER A 217 16.37 -2.54 10.77
N ASP A 218 15.20 -3.09 11.06
CA ASP A 218 15.04 -4.17 12.03
C ASP A 218 15.59 -5.52 11.50
N VAL A 219 15.58 -5.71 10.17
CA VAL A 219 16.14 -6.89 9.49
C VAL A 219 17.02 -6.45 8.31
N SER A 220 17.80 -7.38 7.75
CA SER A 220 18.64 -7.07 6.58
C SER A 220 17.79 -6.50 5.44
N PRO A 221 18.14 -5.32 4.87
CA PRO A 221 17.40 -4.70 3.76
C PRO A 221 17.27 -5.60 2.54
N TRP A 222 18.28 -6.43 2.27
CA TRP A 222 18.26 -7.41 1.18
C TRP A 222 17.24 -8.53 1.42
N MET A 223 17.08 -8.95 2.69
CA MET A 223 16.03 -9.90 3.08
C MET A 223 14.65 -9.28 2.88
N SER A 224 14.46 -8.03 3.29
CA SER A 224 13.21 -7.28 3.06
C SER A 224 12.91 -7.18 1.56
N LEU A 225 13.89 -6.88 0.72
CA LEU A 225 13.74 -6.84 -0.72
C LEU A 225 13.34 -8.20 -1.30
N ALA A 226 14.00 -9.28 -0.90
CA ALA A 226 13.71 -10.63 -1.39
C ALA A 226 12.29 -11.08 -1.01
N VAL A 227 11.88 -10.86 0.23
CA VAL A 227 10.52 -11.22 0.71
C VAL A 227 9.46 -10.43 -0.03
N VAL A 228 9.63 -9.11 -0.16
CA VAL A 228 8.66 -8.25 -0.86
C VAL A 228 8.58 -8.60 -2.34
N ALA A 229 9.72 -8.84 -3.01
CA ALA A 229 9.74 -9.26 -4.42
C ALA A 229 9.03 -10.61 -4.62
N THR A 230 9.31 -11.59 -3.77
CA THR A 230 8.68 -12.91 -3.84
C THR A 230 7.18 -12.82 -3.59
N ALA A 231 6.75 -12.07 -2.58
CA ALA A 231 5.34 -11.86 -2.28
C ALA A 231 4.62 -11.12 -3.41
N LEU A 232 5.23 -10.08 -3.99
CA LEU A 232 4.70 -9.36 -5.15
C LEU A 232 4.50 -10.30 -6.36
N LEU A 233 5.50 -11.14 -6.66
CA LEU A 233 5.41 -12.10 -7.76
C LEU A 233 4.29 -13.13 -7.51
N ALA A 234 4.20 -13.68 -6.30
CA ALA A 234 3.16 -14.65 -5.94
C ALA A 234 1.75 -14.04 -6.05
N VAL A 235 1.53 -12.87 -5.47
CA VAL A 235 0.23 -12.17 -5.53
C VAL A 235 -0.12 -11.78 -6.96
N SER A 236 0.86 -11.30 -7.75
CA SER A 236 0.66 -10.95 -9.15
C SER A 236 0.30 -12.18 -9.99
N ALA A 237 0.94 -13.32 -9.75
CA ALA A 237 0.61 -14.58 -10.44
C ALA A 237 -0.83 -15.02 -10.16
N VAL A 238 -1.29 -14.93 -8.90
CA VAL A 238 -2.68 -15.23 -8.53
C VAL A 238 -3.65 -14.26 -9.19
N ALA A 239 -3.40 -12.96 -9.15
CA ALA A 239 -4.24 -11.95 -9.79
C ALA A 239 -4.35 -12.17 -11.31
N LEU A 240 -3.23 -12.44 -11.97
CA LEU A 240 -3.19 -12.75 -13.41
C LEU A 240 -3.91 -14.06 -13.74
N HIS A 241 -3.78 -15.09 -12.91
CA HIS A 241 -4.52 -16.33 -13.07
C HIS A 241 -6.03 -16.11 -12.98
N MET A 242 -6.51 -15.36 -12.00
CA MET A 242 -7.93 -15.00 -11.83
C MET A 242 -8.45 -14.18 -13.03
N LEU A 243 -7.67 -13.22 -13.53
CA LEU A 243 -8.01 -12.44 -14.72
C LEU A 243 -8.06 -13.31 -15.99
N ARG A 244 -7.11 -14.24 -16.14
CA ARG A 244 -7.05 -15.16 -17.28
C ARG A 244 -8.21 -16.13 -17.32
N THR A 245 -8.60 -16.68 -16.18
CA THR A 245 -9.72 -17.63 -16.05
C THR A 245 -11.09 -16.94 -16.11
N GLY A 246 -11.13 -15.61 -15.94
CA GLY A 246 -12.38 -14.86 -15.88
C GLY A 246 -13.16 -15.14 -14.58
N TYR A 247 -12.45 -15.42 -13.48
CA TYR A 247 -13.05 -15.76 -12.20
C TYR A 247 -14.01 -14.67 -11.72
N LYS A 248 -15.29 -15.05 -11.52
CA LYS A 248 -16.40 -14.16 -11.11
C LYS A 248 -16.61 -12.92 -12.01
N ILE A 249 -16.16 -12.97 -13.25
CA ILE A 249 -16.33 -11.89 -14.22
C ILE A 249 -17.32 -12.34 -15.32
N ARG A 250 -17.38 -13.66 -15.60
CA ARG A 250 -18.15 -14.24 -16.70
C ARG A 250 -19.41 -15.01 -16.26
N ASN A 251 -19.82 -14.85 -15.01
CA ASN A 251 -21.06 -15.44 -14.48
C ASN A 251 -22.19 -14.46 -14.54
#